data_c144695f56c78f47d1ac3b3c5d3ceda1
#
_entry.id   c144695f56c78f47d1ac3b3c5d3ceda1
#
_cell.length_a   1.000
_cell.length_b   1.000
_cell.length_c   1.000
_cell.angle_alpha   90.00
_cell.angle_beta   90.00
_cell.angle_gamma   90.00
#
_symmetry.space_group_name_H-M   'P 1'
#
loop_
_entity.id
_entity.type
_entity.pdbx_description
1 polymer ?
#
loop_
_entity_poly.entity_id
_entity_poly.type
_entity_poly.pdbx_seq_one_letter_code
_entity_poly.pdbx_strand_id
1 'polypeptide(L)'
;MSNSSEASTRVNRTVPKPSYMEMLRAFRLPIAIVVTLVLFGLFEPRILSLGNLRNIAVQASYLVIFAMAQTTVILTRGFDLSLGFTVSLVSVVASMAMVAMGGGDASIIYGIAAGLLVAAAIGLANGLIIAGVGVNPLVTTLGMANIVMAFASTISGGFPVTGLPQNFTAIFAQLQILSIPAPIWIAGLIFVLLFFTFKATRFGRSLYIIGANPKAAVAAGIRTMPVLVLAYVLCAVLTALGALLLTARTGSGEPNLGGNLTL
;
A
#
# COMPACT_ATOMS: atom_id res chain seq x y z
N MET A 1 -16.04 38.97 52.10
CA MET A 1 -16.91 39.02 50.92
C MET A 1 -16.14 39.64 49.77
N SER A 2 -15.50 38.89 48.92
CA SER A 2 -14.94 39.38 47.65
C SER A 2 -15.21 38.31 46.62
N ASN A 3 -16.16 38.62 45.77
CA ASN A 3 -16.64 37.80 44.66
C ASN A 3 -15.67 37.96 43.49
N SER A 4 -14.84 36.96 43.22
CA SER A 4 -14.07 36.88 41.99
C SER A 4 -14.79 35.98 40.99
N SER A 5 -15.58 36.59 40.13
CA SER A 5 -16.18 35.98 38.96
C SER A 5 -15.06 35.74 37.92
N GLU A 6 -14.54 34.55 37.84
CA GLU A 6 -13.71 34.11 36.71
C GLU A 6 -14.57 34.00 35.46
N ALA A 7 -14.50 35.04 34.64
CA ALA A 7 -15.06 35.04 33.30
C ALA A 7 -14.26 34.04 32.42
N SER A 8 -14.84 32.87 32.20
CA SER A 8 -14.34 31.87 31.25
C SER A 8 -14.39 32.46 29.82
N THR A 9 -13.26 32.98 29.37
CA THR A 9 -13.10 33.47 27.99
C THR A 9 -13.06 32.21 27.07
N ARG A 10 -14.17 31.85 26.51
CA ARG A 10 -14.25 30.90 25.40
C ARG A 10 -13.51 31.50 24.20
N VAL A 11 -12.26 31.08 24.01
CA VAL A 11 -11.50 31.39 22.79
C VAL A 11 -12.20 30.67 21.63
N ASN A 12 -13.02 31.38 20.92
CA ASN A 12 -13.68 30.92 19.70
C ASN A 12 -12.61 30.89 18.61
N ARG A 13 -11.84 29.80 18.51
CA ARG A 13 -10.86 29.57 17.43
C ARG A 13 -11.62 29.31 16.14
N THR A 14 -11.99 30.35 15.45
CA THR A 14 -12.40 30.25 14.04
C THR A 14 -11.19 29.79 13.25
N VAL A 15 -11.24 28.57 12.74
CA VAL A 15 -10.21 28.09 11.80
C VAL A 15 -10.25 29.01 10.58
N PRO A 16 -9.19 29.76 10.29
CA PRO A 16 -9.19 30.66 9.14
C PRO A 16 -9.42 29.84 7.87
N LYS A 17 -10.27 30.35 6.97
CA LYS A 17 -10.44 29.73 5.65
C LYS A 17 -9.08 29.75 4.94
N PRO A 18 -8.68 28.63 4.29
CA PRO A 18 -7.40 28.59 3.60
C PRO A 18 -7.31 29.72 2.57
N SER A 19 -6.19 30.42 2.57
CA SER A 19 -5.89 31.45 1.58
C SER A 19 -5.87 30.83 0.18
N TYR A 20 -6.24 31.62 -0.85
CA TYR A 20 -6.14 31.20 -2.26
C TYR A 20 -4.74 30.63 -2.60
N MET A 21 -3.70 31.23 -2.03
CA MET A 21 -2.32 30.77 -2.18
C MET A 21 -2.08 29.39 -1.53
N GLU A 22 -2.71 29.09 -0.39
CA GLU A 22 -2.62 27.76 0.26
C GLU A 22 -3.38 26.71 -0.56
N MET A 23 -4.51 27.09 -1.15
CA MET A 23 -5.26 26.23 -2.04
C MET A 23 -4.47 25.92 -3.33
N LEU A 24 -3.84 26.91 -3.95
CA LEU A 24 -2.93 26.71 -5.09
C LEU A 24 -1.74 25.82 -4.74
N ARG A 25 -1.17 25.98 -3.55
CA ARG A 25 -0.07 25.11 -3.08
C ARG A 25 -0.52 23.65 -2.89
N ALA A 26 -1.75 23.42 -2.44
CA ALA A 26 -2.31 22.07 -2.31
C ALA A 26 -2.52 21.39 -3.67
N PHE A 27 -2.89 22.17 -4.71
CA PHE A 27 -3.17 21.65 -6.06
C PHE A 27 -1.97 21.68 -7.02
N ARG A 28 -0.79 22.13 -6.59
CA ARG A 28 0.40 22.26 -7.47
C ARG A 28 0.79 20.96 -8.17
N LEU A 29 0.73 19.81 -7.46
CA LEU A 29 1.06 18.51 -8.06
C LEU A 29 0.01 18.03 -9.06
N PRO A 30 -1.29 18.00 -8.75
CA PRO A 30 -2.33 17.74 -9.75
C PRO A 30 -2.24 18.66 -10.98
N ILE A 31 -2.02 19.96 -10.77
CA ILE A 31 -1.87 20.94 -11.87
C ILE A 31 -0.64 20.58 -12.71
N ALA A 32 0.49 20.29 -12.09
CA ALA A 32 1.71 19.91 -12.81
C ALA A 32 1.50 18.65 -13.67
N ILE A 33 0.79 17.64 -13.15
CA ILE A 33 0.45 16.42 -13.89
C ILE A 33 -0.41 16.76 -15.11
N VAL A 34 -1.48 17.56 -14.91
CA VAL A 34 -2.37 17.95 -16.02
C VAL A 34 -1.62 18.76 -17.07
N VAL A 35 -0.81 19.75 -16.66
CA VAL A 35 0.00 20.56 -17.57
C VAL A 35 0.97 19.68 -18.36
N THR A 36 1.65 18.75 -17.70
CA THR A 36 2.56 17.81 -18.35
C THR A 36 1.82 16.95 -19.39
N LEU A 37 0.68 16.37 -19.03
CA LEU A 37 -0.12 15.56 -19.95
C LEU A 37 -0.59 16.38 -21.18
N VAL A 38 -1.02 17.62 -20.97
CA VAL A 38 -1.46 18.50 -22.07
C VAL A 38 -0.27 18.86 -22.95
N LEU A 39 0.86 19.28 -22.38
CA LEU A 39 2.05 19.64 -23.15
C LEU A 39 2.53 18.47 -24.02
N PHE A 40 2.69 17.29 -23.43
CA PHE A 40 3.10 16.11 -24.20
C PHE A 40 2.04 15.67 -25.21
N GLY A 41 0.75 15.83 -24.90
CA GLY A 41 -0.36 15.54 -25.81
C GLY A 41 -0.40 16.42 -27.05
N LEU A 42 0.16 17.66 -26.98
CA LEU A 42 0.31 18.53 -28.15
C LEU A 42 1.37 18.00 -29.12
N PHE A 43 2.41 17.33 -28.61
CA PHE A 43 3.47 16.74 -29.46
C PHE A 43 3.11 15.35 -29.95
N GLU A 44 2.44 14.53 -29.14
CA GLU A 44 2.02 13.16 -29.44
C GLU A 44 0.56 12.93 -28.99
N PRO A 45 -0.42 13.11 -29.88
CA PRO A 45 -1.85 13.00 -29.56
C PRO A 45 -2.26 11.64 -29.01
N ARG A 46 -1.49 10.57 -29.28
CA ARG A 46 -1.74 9.22 -28.73
C ARG A 46 -1.67 9.19 -27.21
N ILE A 47 -0.93 10.11 -26.58
CA ILE A 47 -0.83 10.24 -25.14
C ILE A 47 -2.20 10.49 -24.50
N LEU A 48 -3.03 11.29 -25.15
CA LEU A 48 -4.38 11.62 -24.69
C LEU A 48 -5.44 10.61 -25.16
N SER A 49 -5.04 9.55 -25.89
CA SER A 49 -5.98 8.52 -26.31
C SER A 49 -6.60 7.82 -25.08
N LEU A 50 -7.88 7.44 -25.21
CA LEU A 50 -8.61 6.74 -24.13
C LEU A 50 -7.90 5.45 -23.69
N GLY A 51 -7.29 4.72 -24.64
CA GLY A 51 -6.50 3.52 -24.36
C GLY A 51 -5.29 3.81 -23.48
N ASN A 52 -4.51 4.87 -23.80
CA ASN A 52 -3.36 5.25 -22.99
C ASN A 52 -3.76 5.81 -21.63
N LEU A 53 -4.81 6.62 -21.55
CA LEU A 53 -5.33 7.13 -20.26
C LEU A 53 -5.79 5.99 -19.36
N ARG A 54 -6.43 4.94 -19.91
CA ARG A 54 -6.76 3.73 -19.17
C ARG A 54 -5.51 3.00 -18.65
N ASN A 55 -4.47 2.87 -19.48
CA ASN A 55 -3.21 2.25 -19.08
C ASN A 55 -2.55 3.04 -17.95
N ILE A 56 -2.53 4.36 -18.02
CA ILE A 56 -2.01 5.23 -16.94
C ILE A 56 -2.82 5.02 -15.66
N ALA A 57 -4.15 5.00 -15.74
CA ALA A 57 -5.01 4.80 -14.59
C ALA A 57 -4.82 3.42 -13.94
N VAL A 58 -4.65 2.37 -14.74
CA VAL A 58 -4.33 1.03 -14.25
C VAL A 58 -2.97 1.00 -13.55
N GLN A 59 -1.93 1.62 -14.12
CA GLN A 59 -0.62 1.71 -13.46
C GLN A 59 -0.69 2.51 -12.17
N ALA A 60 -1.40 3.64 -12.19
CA ALA A 60 -1.63 4.45 -11.00
C ALA A 60 -2.37 3.68 -9.90
N SER A 61 -3.30 2.77 -10.24
CA SER A 61 -4.05 1.99 -9.25
C SER A 61 -3.13 1.10 -8.40
N TYR A 62 -2.11 0.46 -8.99
CA TYR A 62 -1.12 -0.32 -8.24
C TYR A 62 -0.30 0.55 -7.30
N LEU A 63 0.20 1.69 -7.81
CA LEU A 63 0.97 2.64 -7.01
C LEU A 63 0.15 3.22 -5.85
N VAL A 64 -1.13 3.48 -6.07
CA VAL A 64 -2.06 3.94 -5.02
C VAL A 64 -2.21 2.87 -3.94
N ILE A 65 -2.34 1.58 -4.30
CA ILE A 65 -2.41 0.49 -3.31
C ILE A 65 -1.11 0.44 -2.49
N PHE A 66 0.07 0.54 -3.10
CA PHE A 66 1.35 0.55 -2.39
C PHE A 66 1.52 1.80 -1.52
N ALA A 67 1.09 2.97 -1.99
CA ALA A 67 1.10 4.19 -1.19
C ALA A 67 0.15 4.08 0.03
N MET A 68 -1.03 3.48 -0.15
CA MET A 68 -1.95 3.19 0.95
C MET A 68 -1.36 2.19 1.94
N ALA A 69 -0.68 1.15 1.47
CA ALA A 69 0.04 0.19 2.31
C ALA A 69 1.08 0.92 3.16
N GLN A 70 1.93 1.72 2.54
CA GLN A 70 2.97 2.48 3.22
C GLN A 70 2.40 3.52 4.21
N THR A 71 1.23 4.11 3.91
CA THR A 71 0.57 5.07 4.80
C THR A 71 0.28 4.44 6.17
N THR A 72 -0.03 3.13 6.24
CA THR A 72 -0.34 2.46 7.52
C THR A 72 0.81 2.53 8.52
N VAL A 73 2.04 2.41 8.05
CA VAL A 73 3.25 2.46 8.87
C VAL A 73 3.76 3.89 9.06
N ILE A 74 3.62 4.76 8.05
CA ILE A 74 3.99 6.19 8.15
C ILE A 74 3.18 6.89 9.24
N LEU A 75 1.91 6.57 9.41
CA LEU A 75 1.07 7.11 10.47
C LEU A 75 1.64 6.84 11.87
N THR A 76 2.49 5.84 12.05
CA THR A 76 3.17 5.51 13.32
C THR A 76 4.62 5.99 13.37
N ARG A 77 5.06 6.85 12.44
CA ARG A 77 6.46 7.26 12.21
C ARG A 77 7.37 6.12 11.77
N GLY A 78 6.79 5.01 11.32
CA GLY A 78 7.52 3.91 10.70
C GLY A 78 7.73 4.14 9.21
N PHE A 79 8.56 3.28 8.61
CA PHE A 79 8.74 3.17 7.17
C PHE A 79 9.03 1.71 6.83
N ASP A 80 8.52 1.22 5.70
CA ASP A 80 8.78 -0.16 5.27
C ASP A 80 9.51 -0.18 3.92
N LEU A 81 10.84 -0.36 3.99
CA LEU A 81 11.71 -0.50 2.81
C LEU A 81 11.62 -1.89 2.18
N SER A 82 11.04 -2.87 2.88
CA SER A 82 10.87 -4.22 2.34
C SER A 82 9.68 -4.35 1.38
N LEU A 83 8.83 -3.31 1.28
CA LEU A 83 7.61 -3.31 0.49
C LEU A 83 7.83 -3.79 -0.96
N GLY A 84 8.78 -3.18 -1.68
CA GLY A 84 9.04 -3.52 -3.09
C GLY A 84 9.50 -4.98 -3.25
N PHE A 85 10.38 -5.47 -2.41
CA PHE A 85 10.83 -6.87 -2.47
C PHE A 85 9.74 -7.84 -1.99
N THR A 86 8.86 -7.41 -1.09
CA THR A 86 7.65 -8.15 -0.74
C THR A 86 6.74 -8.34 -1.96
N VAL A 87 6.60 -7.32 -2.82
CA VAL A 87 5.89 -7.45 -4.11
C VAL A 87 6.49 -8.59 -4.94
N SER A 88 7.82 -8.64 -5.08
CA SER A 88 8.51 -9.68 -5.84
C SER A 88 8.31 -11.07 -5.24
N LEU A 89 8.50 -11.24 -3.94
CA LEU A 89 8.34 -12.54 -3.30
C LEU A 89 6.88 -13.03 -3.37
N VAL A 90 5.91 -12.16 -3.14
CA VAL A 90 4.49 -12.49 -3.30
C VAL A 90 4.17 -12.94 -4.73
N SER A 91 4.71 -12.22 -5.74
CA SER A 91 4.55 -12.57 -7.15
C SER A 91 5.04 -13.99 -7.44
N VAL A 92 6.25 -14.31 -7.00
CA VAL A 92 6.87 -15.64 -7.19
C VAL A 92 6.10 -16.72 -6.44
N VAL A 93 5.86 -16.52 -5.12
CA VAL A 93 5.21 -17.54 -4.27
C VAL A 93 3.78 -17.84 -4.74
N ALA A 94 3.01 -16.79 -5.06
CA ALA A 94 1.65 -16.97 -5.57
C ALA A 94 1.64 -17.74 -6.89
N SER A 95 2.53 -17.38 -7.81
CA SER A 95 2.67 -18.05 -9.11
C SER A 95 3.09 -19.50 -8.98
N MET A 96 4.12 -19.79 -8.16
CA MET A 96 4.54 -21.15 -7.87
C MET A 96 3.42 -21.99 -7.26
N ALA A 97 2.66 -21.43 -6.32
CA ALA A 97 1.52 -22.13 -5.72
C ALA A 97 0.43 -22.45 -6.76
N MET A 98 0.12 -21.51 -7.66
CA MET A 98 -0.84 -21.75 -8.75
C MET A 98 -0.38 -22.89 -9.67
N VAL A 99 0.90 -22.86 -10.09
CA VAL A 99 1.46 -23.88 -10.98
C VAL A 99 1.54 -25.23 -10.28
N ALA A 100 2.01 -25.31 -9.05
CA ALA A 100 2.10 -26.55 -8.26
C ALA A 100 0.73 -27.22 -8.02
N MET A 101 -0.34 -26.44 -7.96
CA MET A 101 -1.71 -26.92 -7.82
C MET A 101 -2.39 -27.22 -9.18
N GLY A 102 -1.59 -27.39 -10.23
CA GLY A 102 -2.04 -27.85 -11.55
C GLY A 102 -2.43 -26.76 -12.54
N GLY A 103 -2.25 -25.48 -12.22
CA GLY A 103 -2.45 -24.34 -13.15
C GLY A 103 -3.90 -24.10 -13.61
N GLY A 104 -4.89 -24.83 -13.07
CA GLY A 104 -6.30 -24.62 -13.35
C GLY A 104 -6.93 -23.51 -12.49
N ASP A 105 -8.17 -23.15 -12.77
CA ASP A 105 -8.86 -22.04 -12.08
C ASP A 105 -8.95 -22.19 -10.57
N ALA A 106 -9.12 -23.41 -10.07
CA ALA A 106 -9.12 -23.70 -8.63
C ALA A 106 -7.77 -23.36 -7.97
N SER A 107 -6.66 -23.37 -8.72
CA SER A 107 -5.34 -23.05 -8.19
C SER A 107 -5.15 -21.56 -7.86
N ILE A 108 -5.99 -20.69 -8.42
CA ILE A 108 -5.97 -19.24 -8.17
C ILE A 108 -6.12 -18.94 -6.67
N ILE A 109 -7.02 -19.65 -5.99
CA ILE A 109 -7.27 -19.43 -4.56
C ILE A 109 -6.03 -19.81 -3.71
N TYR A 110 -5.32 -20.89 -4.10
CA TYR A 110 -4.10 -21.30 -3.41
C TYR A 110 -2.97 -20.30 -3.62
N GLY A 111 -2.84 -19.75 -4.83
CA GLY A 111 -1.86 -18.70 -5.12
C GLY A 111 -2.14 -17.42 -4.34
N ILE A 112 -3.40 -16.95 -4.32
CA ILE A 112 -3.79 -15.78 -3.54
C ILE A 112 -3.52 -16.02 -2.05
N ALA A 113 -3.93 -17.17 -1.51
CA ALA A 113 -3.73 -17.50 -0.10
C ALA A 113 -2.24 -17.56 0.25
N ALA A 114 -1.41 -18.22 -0.57
CA ALA A 114 0.03 -18.32 -0.36
C ALA A 114 0.70 -16.92 -0.39
N GLY A 115 0.34 -16.08 -1.35
CA GLY A 115 0.84 -14.71 -1.44
C GLY A 115 0.48 -13.85 -0.22
N LEU A 116 -0.76 -13.93 0.25
CA LEU A 116 -1.23 -13.22 1.44
C LEU A 116 -0.56 -13.73 2.71
N LEU A 117 -0.38 -15.04 2.86
CA LEU A 117 0.27 -15.65 4.02
C LEU A 117 1.75 -15.26 4.12
N VAL A 118 2.49 -15.30 3.01
CA VAL A 118 3.90 -14.92 3.02
C VAL A 118 4.07 -13.43 3.33
N ALA A 119 3.22 -12.58 2.77
CA ALA A 119 3.24 -11.16 3.09
C ALA A 119 2.89 -10.89 4.56
N ALA A 120 1.85 -11.55 5.10
CA ALA A 120 1.49 -11.43 6.51
C ALA A 120 2.63 -11.89 7.42
N ALA A 121 3.36 -12.95 7.06
CA ALA A 121 4.53 -13.41 7.81
C ALA A 121 5.68 -12.37 7.80
N ILE A 122 5.95 -11.73 6.66
CA ILE A 122 6.94 -10.65 6.55
C ILE A 122 6.52 -9.45 7.41
N GLY A 123 5.27 -9.01 7.29
CA GLY A 123 4.74 -7.91 8.10
C GLY A 123 4.75 -8.19 9.59
N LEU A 124 4.44 -9.44 9.98
CA LEU A 124 4.52 -9.91 11.36
C LEU A 124 5.96 -9.87 11.88
N ALA A 125 6.93 -10.39 11.11
CA ALA A 125 8.34 -10.37 11.47
C ALA A 125 8.85 -8.93 11.63
N ASN A 126 8.59 -8.04 10.67
CA ASN A 126 8.94 -6.63 10.77
C ASN A 126 8.30 -5.98 12.00
N GLY A 127 7.00 -6.19 12.20
CA GLY A 127 6.27 -5.62 13.32
C GLY A 127 6.78 -6.10 14.68
N LEU A 128 7.09 -7.39 14.83
CA LEU A 128 7.63 -7.96 16.08
C LEU A 128 9.04 -7.44 16.38
N ILE A 129 9.92 -7.36 15.39
CA ILE A 129 11.28 -6.84 15.57
C ILE A 129 11.22 -5.35 15.95
N ILE A 130 10.41 -4.57 15.27
CA ILE A 130 10.30 -3.12 15.50
C ILE A 130 9.60 -2.82 16.83
N ALA A 131 8.44 -3.40 17.08
CA ALA A 131 7.63 -3.07 18.24
C ALA A 131 7.97 -3.92 19.49
N GLY A 132 8.47 -5.15 19.31
CA GLY A 132 8.82 -6.06 20.41
C GLY A 132 10.27 -5.88 20.87
N VAL A 133 11.21 -5.83 19.94
CA VAL A 133 12.65 -5.67 20.26
C VAL A 133 13.06 -4.21 20.33
N GLY A 134 12.33 -3.29 19.68
CA GLY A 134 12.62 -1.86 19.67
C GLY A 134 13.68 -1.45 18.65
N VAL A 135 13.92 -2.25 17.61
CA VAL A 135 14.86 -1.94 16.54
C VAL A 135 14.30 -0.84 15.64
N ASN A 136 15.18 0.02 15.14
CA ASN A 136 14.79 1.09 14.22
C ASN A 136 14.06 0.52 12.97
N PRO A 137 12.90 1.07 12.58
CA PRO A 137 12.14 0.59 11.42
C PRO A 137 12.93 0.53 10.11
N LEU A 138 13.74 1.56 9.82
CA LEU A 138 14.54 1.60 8.58
C LEU A 138 15.56 0.47 8.54
N VAL A 139 16.24 0.19 9.66
CA VAL A 139 17.24 -0.89 9.75
C VAL A 139 16.58 -2.26 9.61
N THR A 140 15.46 -2.47 10.31
CA THR A 140 14.72 -3.73 10.26
C THR A 140 14.21 -4.02 8.86
N THR A 141 13.52 -3.06 8.25
CA THR A 141 12.87 -3.26 6.94
C THR A 141 13.88 -3.32 5.80
N LEU A 142 15.02 -2.62 5.91
CA LEU A 142 16.14 -2.75 4.96
C LEU A 142 16.79 -4.14 5.05
N GLY A 143 17.00 -4.65 6.26
CA GLY A 143 17.47 -6.03 6.47
C GLY A 143 16.48 -7.05 5.89
N MET A 144 15.18 -6.88 6.18
CA MET A 144 14.11 -7.73 5.65
C MET A 144 14.05 -7.66 4.12
N ALA A 145 14.24 -6.47 3.53
CA ALA A 145 14.26 -6.27 2.08
C ALA A 145 15.28 -7.21 1.39
N ASN A 146 16.50 -7.26 1.93
CA ASN A 146 17.56 -8.14 1.39
C ASN A 146 17.23 -9.63 1.57
N ILE A 147 16.67 -10.02 2.71
CA ILE A 147 16.24 -11.40 2.97
C ILE A 147 15.16 -11.80 1.96
N VAL A 148 14.13 -10.99 1.82
CA VAL A 148 12.97 -11.25 0.94
C VAL A 148 13.39 -11.29 -0.53
N MET A 149 14.31 -10.39 -0.95
CA MET A 149 14.88 -10.39 -2.30
C MET A 149 15.65 -11.68 -2.58
N ALA A 150 16.51 -12.10 -1.65
CA ALA A 150 17.27 -13.34 -1.78
C ALA A 150 16.34 -14.55 -1.88
N PHE A 151 15.29 -14.61 -1.04
CA PHE A 151 14.29 -15.68 -1.11
C PHE A 151 13.56 -15.71 -2.46
N ALA A 152 13.07 -14.58 -2.96
CA ALA A 152 12.38 -14.50 -4.25
C ALA A 152 13.25 -15.04 -5.38
N SER A 153 14.52 -14.59 -5.43
CA SER A 153 15.47 -15.02 -6.45
C SER A 153 15.86 -16.50 -6.33
N THR A 154 16.07 -16.99 -5.09
CA THR A 154 16.50 -18.37 -4.86
C THR A 154 15.41 -19.38 -5.23
N ILE A 155 14.15 -19.16 -4.77
CA ILE A 155 13.07 -20.12 -5.02
C ILE A 155 12.60 -20.14 -6.48
N SER A 156 12.77 -19.01 -7.21
CA SER A 156 12.45 -18.93 -8.64
C SER A 156 13.62 -19.34 -9.55
N GLY A 157 14.82 -19.58 -8.97
CA GLY A 157 16.05 -19.78 -9.73
C GLY A 157 16.49 -18.52 -10.50
N GLY A 158 15.98 -17.34 -10.13
CA GLY A 158 16.23 -16.06 -10.81
C GLY A 158 15.40 -15.86 -12.09
N PHE A 159 14.52 -16.78 -12.43
CA PHE A 159 13.69 -16.73 -13.63
C PHE A 159 12.21 -16.47 -13.31
N PRO A 160 11.45 -15.87 -14.27
CA PRO A 160 10.00 -15.74 -14.16
C PRO A 160 9.30 -17.10 -14.05
N VAL A 161 8.33 -17.19 -13.16
CA VAL A 161 7.44 -18.36 -13.02
C VAL A 161 6.28 -18.21 -14.00
N THR A 162 6.21 -19.05 -15.01
CA THR A 162 5.19 -19.06 -16.08
C THR A 162 4.18 -20.17 -15.88
N GLY A 163 3.10 -20.15 -16.67
CA GLY A 163 2.06 -21.19 -16.61
C GLY A 163 0.93 -20.89 -15.64
N LEU A 164 0.69 -19.60 -15.36
CA LEU A 164 -0.43 -19.16 -14.54
C LEU A 164 -1.78 -19.46 -15.23
N PRO A 165 -2.85 -19.67 -14.45
CA PRO A 165 -4.20 -19.84 -14.99
C PRO A 165 -4.62 -18.62 -15.84
N GLN A 166 -5.16 -18.87 -17.03
CA GLN A 166 -5.62 -17.79 -17.91
C GLN A 166 -6.68 -16.89 -17.24
N ASN A 167 -7.59 -17.49 -16.47
CA ASN A 167 -8.61 -16.74 -15.74
C ASN A 167 -8.06 -15.84 -14.62
N PHE A 168 -6.86 -16.13 -14.10
CA PHE A 168 -6.20 -15.20 -13.17
C PHE A 168 -5.90 -13.86 -13.85
N THR A 169 -5.29 -13.88 -15.02
CA THR A 169 -5.03 -12.67 -15.82
C THR A 169 -6.34 -12.04 -16.33
N ALA A 170 -7.28 -12.87 -16.82
CA ALA A 170 -8.54 -12.39 -17.34
C ALA A 170 -9.37 -11.62 -16.28
N ILE A 171 -9.47 -12.15 -15.07
CA ILE A 171 -10.28 -11.55 -13.98
C ILE A 171 -9.57 -10.34 -13.35
N PHE A 172 -8.30 -10.48 -13.00
CA PHE A 172 -7.61 -9.47 -12.19
C PHE A 172 -6.92 -8.37 -13.01
N ALA A 173 -6.62 -8.59 -14.29
CA ALA A 173 -5.96 -7.59 -15.13
C ALA A 173 -6.82 -7.11 -16.32
N GLN A 174 -7.63 -7.97 -16.95
CA GLN A 174 -8.31 -7.66 -18.22
C GLN A 174 -9.80 -7.33 -18.04
N LEU A 175 -10.44 -7.84 -16.97
CA LEU A 175 -11.86 -7.59 -16.71
C LEU A 175 -12.15 -6.08 -16.62
N GLN A 176 -13.20 -5.67 -17.33
CA GLN A 176 -13.71 -4.30 -17.28
C GLN A 176 -15.15 -4.30 -16.76
N ILE A 177 -15.42 -3.48 -15.77
CA ILE A 177 -16.74 -3.23 -15.21
C ILE A 177 -17.11 -1.79 -15.58
N LEU A 178 -18.21 -1.58 -16.28
CA LEU A 178 -18.61 -0.25 -16.79
C LEU A 178 -17.50 0.43 -17.62
N SER A 179 -16.78 -0.33 -18.43
CA SER A 179 -15.62 0.14 -19.22
C SER A 179 -14.41 0.61 -18.40
N ILE A 180 -14.38 0.38 -17.08
CA ILE A 180 -13.27 0.68 -16.19
C ILE A 180 -12.58 -0.64 -15.81
N PRO A 181 -11.23 -0.74 -15.96
CA PRO A 181 -10.47 -1.92 -15.57
C PRO A 181 -10.61 -2.31 -14.11
N ALA A 182 -10.69 -3.62 -13.82
CA ALA A 182 -10.85 -4.15 -12.47
C ALA A 182 -9.83 -3.66 -11.44
N PRO A 183 -8.53 -3.48 -11.75
CA PRO A 183 -7.57 -2.93 -10.79
C PRO A 183 -7.95 -1.57 -10.20
N ILE A 184 -8.63 -0.71 -10.98
CA ILE A 184 -9.07 0.61 -10.51
C ILE A 184 -10.19 0.46 -9.48
N TRP A 185 -11.14 -0.45 -9.72
CA TRP A 185 -12.21 -0.74 -8.76
C TRP A 185 -11.69 -1.34 -7.47
N ILE A 186 -10.72 -2.26 -7.58
CA ILE A 186 -10.07 -2.88 -6.42
C ILE A 186 -9.32 -1.84 -5.59
N ALA A 187 -8.54 -0.96 -6.24
CA ALA A 187 -7.86 0.14 -5.55
C ALA A 187 -8.86 1.10 -4.86
N GLY A 188 -9.97 1.42 -5.53
CA GLY A 188 -11.04 2.23 -4.95
C GLY A 188 -11.69 1.57 -3.74
N LEU A 189 -11.96 0.27 -3.81
CA LEU A 189 -12.51 -0.50 -2.68
C LEU A 189 -11.53 -0.51 -1.49
N ILE A 190 -10.24 -0.78 -1.74
CA ILE A 190 -9.19 -0.76 -0.71
C ILE A 190 -9.13 0.63 -0.07
N PHE A 191 -9.18 1.71 -0.88
CA PHE A 191 -9.19 3.07 -0.38
C PHE A 191 -10.35 3.34 0.57
N VAL A 192 -11.57 2.95 0.18
CA VAL A 192 -12.77 3.13 1.01
C VAL A 192 -12.66 2.34 2.31
N LEU A 193 -12.22 1.08 2.26
CA LEU A 193 -12.04 0.24 3.44
C LEU A 193 -11.00 0.84 4.41
N LEU A 194 -9.87 1.32 3.89
CA LEU A 194 -8.84 1.96 4.71
C LEU A 194 -9.30 3.30 5.27
N PHE A 195 -10.01 4.11 4.49
CA PHE A 195 -10.57 5.36 4.97
C PHE A 195 -11.47 5.14 6.19
N PHE A 196 -12.38 4.17 6.12
CA PHE A 196 -13.21 3.81 7.27
C PHE A 196 -12.41 3.21 8.41
N THR A 197 -11.42 2.37 8.12
CA THR A 197 -10.52 1.78 9.13
C THR A 197 -9.81 2.89 9.91
N PHE A 198 -9.23 3.86 9.23
CA PHE A 198 -8.50 4.94 9.90
C PHE A 198 -9.40 5.92 10.63
N LYS A 199 -10.56 6.26 10.06
CA LYS A 199 -11.47 7.28 10.61
C LYS A 199 -12.39 6.74 11.70
N ALA A 200 -12.93 5.53 11.53
CA ALA A 200 -14.01 5.03 12.37
C ALA A 200 -13.57 4.01 13.44
N THR A 201 -12.40 3.34 13.28
CA THR A 201 -12.01 2.28 14.19
C THR A 201 -11.10 2.76 15.34
N ARG A 202 -11.05 1.95 16.42
CA ARG A 202 -10.09 2.17 17.51
C ARG A 202 -8.64 2.01 17.03
N PHE A 203 -8.41 1.08 16.11
CA PHE A 203 -7.10 0.85 15.51
C PHE A 203 -6.59 2.09 14.80
N GLY A 204 -7.39 2.68 13.89
CA GLY A 204 -7.01 3.90 13.17
C GLY A 204 -6.67 5.05 14.12
N ARG A 205 -7.53 5.32 15.10
CA ARG A 205 -7.26 6.36 16.11
C ARG A 205 -5.96 6.11 16.87
N SER A 206 -5.66 4.85 17.23
CA SER A 206 -4.43 4.49 17.92
C SER A 206 -3.18 4.76 17.08
N LEU A 207 -3.22 4.53 15.74
CA LEU A 207 -2.11 4.85 14.84
C LEU A 207 -1.77 6.34 14.87
N TYR A 208 -2.76 7.23 14.79
CA TYR A 208 -2.54 8.68 14.86
C TYR A 208 -1.98 9.12 16.21
N ILE A 209 -2.50 8.58 17.33
CA ILE A 209 -2.04 8.93 18.68
C ILE A 209 -0.59 8.46 18.89
N ILE A 210 -0.26 7.22 18.49
CA ILE A 210 1.12 6.68 18.56
C ILE A 210 2.07 7.54 17.71
N GLY A 211 1.66 7.88 16.47
CA GLY A 211 2.47 8.72 15.60
C GLY A 211 2.64 10.15 16.12
N ALA A 212 1.64 10.73 16.78
CA ALA A 212 1.75 12.05 17.36
C ALA A 212 2.73 12.08 18.55
N ASN A 213 2.55 11.15 19.53
CA ASN A 213 3.44 11.03 20.67
C ASN A 213 3.35 9.62 21.29
N PRO A 214 4.35 8.74 21.05
CA PRO A 214 4.35 7.39 21.60
C PRO A 214 4.28 7.33 23.13
N LYS A 215 4.93 8.26 23.82
CA LYS A 215 4.90 8.30 25.30
C LYS A 215 3.50 8.66 25.82
N ALA A 216 2.85 9.63 25.19
CA ALA A 216 1.48 10.00 25.52
C ALA A 216 0.49 8.87 25.22
N ALA A 217 0.70 8.11 24.14
CA ALA A 217 -0.10 6.93 23.82
C ALA A 217 -0.06 5.88 24.94
N VAL A 218 1.15 5.56 25.45
CA VAL A 218 1.33 4.63 26.56
C VAL A 218 0.66 5.17 27.84
N ALA A 219 0.84 6.45 28.16
CA ALA A 219 0.20 7.10 29.32
C ALA A 219 -1.35 7.07 29.24
N ALA A 220 -1.90 7.12 28.01
CA ALA A 220 -3.33 6.97 27.76
C ALA A 220 -3.82 5.49 27.76
N GLY A 221 -2.97 4.52 28.12
CA GLY A 221 -3.32 3.09 28.20
C GLY A 221 -3.38 2.36 26.85
N ILE A 222 -2.85 2.96 25.77
CA ILE A 222 -2.81 2.30 24.46
C ILE A 222 -1.69 1.26 24.46
N ARG A 223 -2.04 0.02 24.12
CA ARG A 223 -1.07 -1.05 23.92
C ARG A 223 -0.37 -0.84 22.58
N THR A 224 0.77 -0.15 22.57
CA THR A 224 1.47 0.28 21.34
C THR A 224 2.01 -0.88 20.53
N MET A 225 2.58 -1.93 21.17
CA MET A 225 3.15 -3.08 20.49
C MET A 225 2.19 -3.78 19.53
N PRO A 226 1.00 -4.28 19.95
CA PRO A 226 0.09 -4.98 19.03
C PRO A 226 -0.45 -4.05 17.93
N VAL A 227 -0.62 -2.75 18.20
CA VAL A 227 -1.05 -1.79 17.19
C VAL A 227 0.02 -1.60 16.11
N LEU A 228 1.29 -1.49 16.50
CA LEU A 228 2.42 -1.39 15.57
C LEU A 228 2.58 -2.67 14.75
N VAL A 229 2.55 -3.85 15.40
CA VAL A 229 2.62 -5.14 14.69
C VAL A 229 1.52 -5.24 13.66
N LEU A 230 0.27 -4.91 14.03
CA LEU A 230 -0.86 -4.95 13.11
C LEU A 230 -0.70 -3.95 11.96
N ALA A 231 -0.07 -2.78 12.19
CA ALA A 231 0.20 -1.81 11.13
C ALA A 231 1.16 -2.37 10.07
N TYR A 232 2.23 -3.06 10.47
CA TYR A 232 3.15 -3.71 9.53
C TYR A 232 2.51 -4.91 8.82
N VAL A 233 1.70 -5.72 9.51
CA VAL A 233 0.94 -6.81 8.88
C VAL A 233 -0.04 -6.25 7.85
N LEU A 234 -0.79 -5.21 8.19
CA LEU A 234 -1.72 -4.57 7.26
C LEU A 234 -0.99 -3.97 6.05
N CYS A 235 0.16 -3.31 6.27
CA CYS A 235 1.02 -2.82 5.19
C CYS A 235 1.41 -3.96 4.23
N ALA A 236 1.92 -5.06 4.75
CA ALA A 236 2.36 -6.20 3.94
C ALA A 236 1.21 -6.89 3.21
N VAL A 237 0.05 -7.06 3.84
CA VAL A 237 -1.15 -7.64 3.20
C VAL A 237 -1.68 -6.75 2.07
N LEU A 238 -1.73 -5.44 2.27
CA LEU A 238 -2.09 -4.49 1.21
C LEU A 238 -1.08 -4.53 0.06
N THR A 239 0.21 -4.63 0.39
CA THR A 239 1.28 -4.82 -0.60
C THR A 239 1.05 -6.09 -1.42
N ALA A 240 0.66 -7.20 -0.77
CA ALA A 240 0.34 -8.45 -1.46
C ALA A 240 -0.85 -8.32 -2.42
N LEU A 241 -1.90 -7.58 -2.05
CA LEU A 241 -3.03 -7.33 -2.95
C LEU A 241 -2.56 -6.58 -4.22
N GLY A 242 -1.74 -5.54 -4.07
CA GLY A 242 -1.15 -4.84 -5.21
C GLY A 242 -0.23 -5.73 -6.04
N ALA A 243 0.58 -6.57 -5.38
CA ALA A 243 1.48 -7.52 -6.03
C ALA A 243 0.72 -8.55 -6.87
N LEU A 244 -0.36 -9.12 -6.35
CA LEU A 244 -1.21 -10.08 -7.08
C LEU A 244 -1.83 -9.46 -8.32
N LEU A 245 -2.32 -8.22 -8.24
CA LEU A 245 -2.83 -7.50 -9.40
C LEU A 245 -1.74 -7.23 -10.44
N LEU A 246 -0.54 -6.88 -9.99
CA LEU A 246 0.59 -6.63 -10.89
C LEU A 246 1.08 -7.94 -11.52
N THR A 247 1.11 -9.05 -10.78
CA THR A 247 1.40 -10.40 -11.28
C THR A 247 0.36 -10.86 -12.31
N ALA A 248 -0.92 -10.60 -12.08
CA ALA A 248 -1.96 -10.88 -13.06
C ALA A 248 -1.76 -10.09 -14.37
N ARG A 249 -1.25 -8.86 -14.28
CA ARG A 249 -0.94 -8.03 -15.44
C ARG A 249 0.25 -8.53 -16.23
N THR A 250 1.34 -8.96 -15.57
CA THR A 250 2.52 -9.52 -16.24
C THR A 250 2.27 -10.92 -16.79
N GLY A 251 1.32 -11.66 -16.20
CA GLY A 251 1.03 -13.05 -16.56
C GLY A 251 2.12 -14.03 -16.11
N SER A 252 3.02 -13.60 -15.24
CA SER A 252 4.14 -14.39 -14.72
C SER A 252 4.53 -13.92 -13.31
N GLY A 253 5.11 -14.82 -12.53
CA GLY A 253 5.68 -14.52 -11.23
C GLY A 253 7.11 -14.00 -11.38
N GLU A 254 7.32 -12.70 -11.17
CA GLU A 254 8.58 -12.03 -11.46
C GLU A 254 9.41 -11.81 -10.17
N PRO A 255 10.66 -12.34 -10.08
CA PRO A 255 11.50 -12.15 -8.89
C PRO A 255 11.97 -10.70 -8.68
N ASN A 256 11.91 -9.85 -9.71
CA ASN A 256 12.29 -8.43 -9.64
C ASN A 256 11.12 -7.47 -9.88
N LEU A 257 9.87 -7.92 -9.71
CA LEU A 257 8.67 -7.15 -10.01
C LEU A 257 8.61 -5.80 -9.28
N GLY A 258 9.03 -5.79 -8.02
CA GLY A 258 8.98 -4.63 -7.15
C GLY A 258 10.29 -3.85 -7.03
N GLY A 259 11.33 -4.19 -7.80
CA GLY A 259 12.65 -3.57 -7.69
C GLY A 259 12.64 -2.04 -7.84
N ASN A 260 11.75 -1.50 -8.66
CA ASN A 260 11.58 -0.05 -8.88
C ASN A 260 10.60 0.61 -7.90
N LEU A 261 10.04 -0.13 -6.93
CA LEU A 261 9.04 0.36 -5.98
C LEU A 261 9.63 0.64 -4.59
N THR A 262 10.93 0.47 -4.42
CA THR A 262 11.64 0.58 -3.12
C THR A 262 12.15 2.00 -2.82
N LEU A 263 11.82 2.98 -3.64
CA LEU A 263 12.27 4.38 -3.49
C LEU A 263 11.18 5.27 -2.92
#